data_bd0c67a5c87fca984863cbe9176e636c
#
_entry.id   bd0c67a5c87fca984863cbe9176e636c
#
_cell.length_a   1.000
_cell.length_b   1.000
_cell.length_c   1.000
_cell.angle_alpha   90.00
_cell.angle_beta   90.00
_cell.angle_gamma   90.00
#
_symmetry.space_group_name_H-M   'P 1'
#
loop_
_entity.id
_entity.type
_entity.pdbx_description
1 polymer ?
#
loop_
_entity_poly.entity_id
_entity_poly.type
_entity_poly.pdbx_seq_one_letter_code
_entity_poly.pdbx_strand_id
1 'polypeptide(L)'
;PVAKVTADNFEVVRGSGNLTEADLITKSNAQVKNASGTVIPGATIDVDDTDLATLNDKIKNGPAGDYTVKVSSNGKTCDVTVTVRDRNVTIDANDFIITEDELLYANKDIIKSKANVRGIDEGTAFDFNDADAMDSTAYNELKQVKAGGSKDLTFTYTDANGKTTTSDPITAFVVKNKETNAASKTTIGANNVTYTTDQLKALGTTEAIAAKIKSDSGVIAVKDGSKADASQITVKSGSATITSETPKGTYSVTYTCNGTDVAITVTVVDSGKVTEITSDKVELVVGGAALA
;
A
#
# COMPACT_ATOMS: atom_id res chain seq x y z
N PRO A 1 9.26 -50.36 33.41
CA PRO A 1 8.75 -49.25 34.24
C PRO A 1 9.10 -47.88 33.61
N VAL A 2 8.21 -46.95 33.74
CA VAL A 2 8.43 -45.54 33.31
C VAL A 2 9.48 -44.93 34.25
N ALA A 3 10.54 -44.34 33.65
CA ALA A 3 11.57 -43.62 34.40
C ALA A 3 11.40 -42.13 34.28
N LYS A 4 11.03 -41.61 33.09
CA LYS A 4 10.76 -40.21 32.87
C LYS A 4 9.82 -39.94 31.71
N VAL A 5 9.18 -38.80 31.73
CA VAL A 5 8.52 -38.15 30.58
C VAL A 5 9.43 -37.07 30.06
N THR A 6 9.49 -36.92 28.75
CA THR A 6 10.20 -35.83 28.08
C THR A 6 9.28 -35.18 27.05
N ALA A 7 9.35 -33.87 26.90
CA ALA A 7 8.62 -33.13 25.89
C ALA A 7 9.41 -31.90 25.47
N ASP A 8 9.16 -31.41 24.27
CA ASP A 8 9.76 -30.21 23.69
C ASP A 8 8.79 -29.02 23.86
N ASN A 9 9.34 -27.85 24.03
CA ASN A 9 8.58 -26.60 23.99
C ASN A 9 8.18 -26.29 22.54
N PHE A 10 7.07 -25.59 22.35
CA PHE A 10 6.60 -25.23 21.01
C PHE A 10 5.86 -23.90 21.02
N GLU A 11 5.62 -23.37 19.82
CA GLU A 11 4.86 -22.12 19.64
C GLU A 11 3.49 -22.37 19.04
N VAL A 12 2.53 -21.49 19.39
CA VAL A 12 1.20 -21.41 18.79
C VAL A 12 0.87 -19.96 18.47
N VAL A 13 0.08 -19.77 17.42
CA VAL A 13 -0.41 -18.44 17.04
C VAL A 13 -1.69 -18.13 17.80
N ARG A 14 -1.79 -16.93 18.35
CA ARG A 14 -3.02 -16.46 18.98
C ARG A 14 -4.19 -16.52 18.00
N GLY A 15 -5.31 -17.09 18.42
CA GLY A 15 -6.49 -17.29 17.58
C GLY A 15 -6.42 -18.48 16.62
N SER A 16 -5.40 -19.34 16.70
CA SER A 16 -5.27 -20.54 15.83
C SER A 16 -6.27 -21.68 16.16
N GLY A 17 -7.10 -21.53 17.18
CA GLY A 17 -8.02 -22.53 17.65
C GLY A 17 -7.51 -23.25 18.89
N ASN A 18 -8.41 -24.00 19.55
CA ASN A 18 -8.07 -24.76 20.74
C ASN A 18 -7.20 -25.96 20.40
N LEU A 19 -6.23 -26.25 21.26
CA LEU A 19 -5.47 -27.49 21.24
C LEU A 19 -6.25 -28.57 21.98
N THR A 20 -6.25 -29.77 21.41
CA THR A 20 -6.64 -30.99 22.13
C THR A 20 -5.42 -31.54 22.90
N GLU A 21 -5.67 -32.49 23.82
CA GLU A 21 -4.61 -33.24 24.48
C GLU A 21 -3.69 -33.93 23.45
N ALA A 22 -4.26 -34.57 22.43
CA ALA A 22 -3.51 -35.20 21.34
C ALA A 22 -2.66 -34.23 20.53
N ASP A 23 -3.16 -32.99 20.28
CA ASP A 23 -2.40 -31.95 19.62
C ASP A 23 -1.18 -31.52 20.45
N LEU A 24 -1.36 -31.33 21.76
CA LEU A 24 -0.30 -30.94 22.68
C LEU A 24 0.79 -32.04 22.73
N ILE A 25 0.41 -33.30 22.89
CA ILE A 25 1.32 -34.45 22.90
C ILE A 25 2.12 -34.50 21.59
N THR A 26 1.45 -34.32 20.47
CA THR A 26 2.09 -34.38 19.14
C THR A 26 3.04 -33.22 18.92
N LYS A 27 2.58 -31.99 19.20
CA LYS A 27 3.38 -30.77 18.98
C LYS A 27 4.60 -30.69 19.90
N SER A 28 4.47 -31.18 21.13
CA SER A 28 5.56 -31.23 22.10
C SER A 28 6.45 -32.45 21.95
N ASN A 29 6.17 -33.35 20.97
CA ASN A 29 6.91 -34.58 20.82
C ASN A 29 7.06 -35.35 22.16
N ALA A 30 6.01 -35.34 22.96
CA ALA A 30 6.05 -35.92 24.30
C ALA A 30 6.31 -37.44 24.23
N GLN A 31 7.24 -37.94 25.05
CA GLN A 31 7.70 -39.32 25.06
C GLN A 31 7.87 -39.84 26.48
N VAL A 32 7.51 -41.11 26.66
CA VAL A 32 7.77 -41.85 27.88
C VAL A 32 9.00 -42.73 27.70
N LYS A 33 9.97 -42.64 28.62
CA LYS A 33 11.24 -43.38 28.53
C LYS A 33 11.46 -44.24 29.75
N ASN A 34 12.11 -45.39 29.54
CA ASN A 34 12.60 -46.24 30.61
C ASN A 34 13.91 -45.74 31.22
N ALA A 35 14.48 -46.49 32.19
CA ALA A 35 15.71 -46.12 32.89
C ALA A 35 16.93 -46.08 31.96
N SER A 36 16.94 -46.81 30.87
CA SER A 36 18.01 -46.78 29.85
C SER A 36 17.83 -45.67 28.81
N GLY A 37 16.76 -44.84 28.93
CA GLY A 37 16.47 -43.77 27.99
C GLY A 37 15.74 -44.18 26.74
N THR A 38 15.37 -45.48 26.61
CA THR A 38 14.62 -46.00 25.46
C THR A 38 13.16 -45.60 25.57
N VAL A 39 12.53 -45.16 24.45
CA VAL A 39 11.10 -44.84 24.39
C VAL A 39 10.28 -46.09 24.61
N ILE A 40 9.24 -45.99 25.41
CA ILE A 40 8.25 -47.08 25.66
C ILE A 40 7.09 -46.88 24.69
N PRO A 41 6.98 -47.69 23.63
CA PRO A 41 5.88 -47.54 22.67
C PRO A 41 4.52 -47.80 23.32
N GLY A 42 3.51 -46.98 22.96
CA GLY A 42 2.13 -47.13 23.44
C GLY A 42 1.92 -46.80 24.92
N ALA A 43 2.90 -46.16 25.58
CA ALA A 43 2.69 -45.64 26.92
C ALA A 43 1.70 -44.47 26.91
N THR A 44 0.74 -44.50 27.83
CA THR A 44 -0.23 -43.40 27.97
C THR A 44 0.48 -42.12 28.50
N ILE A 45 0.22 -41.02 27.89
CA ILE A 45 0.59 -39.69 28.35
C ILE A 45 -0.69 -38.92 28.63
N ASP A 46 -0.80 -38.36 29.81
CA ASP A 46 -1.92 -37.55 30.26
C ASP A 46 -1.48 -36.05 30.25
N VAL A 47 -2.35 -35.18 29.82
CA VAL A 47 -2.17 -33.73 29.88
C VAL A 47 -3.01 -33.17 31.04
N ASP A 48 -2.49 -32.25 31.81
CA ASP A 48 -3.28 -31.58 32.87
C ASP A 48 -4.43 -30.79 32.22
N ASP A 49 -5.67 -31.18 32.52
CA ASP A 49 -6.87 -30.57 31.92
C ASP A 49 -7.01 -29.07 32.28
N THR A 50 -6.60 -28.68 33.50
CA THR A 50 -6.68 -27.30 33.99
C THR A 50 -5.66 -26.43 33.27
N ASP A 51 -4.43 -26.93 33.11
CA ASP A 51 -3.37 -26.23 32.39
C ASP A 51 -3.75 -26.09 30.90
N LEU A 52 -4.29 -27.17 30.29
CA LEU A 52 -4.73 -27.14 28.88
C LEU A 52 -5.88 -26.19 28.66
N ALA A 53 -6.88 -26.16 29.56
CA ALA A 53 -8.00 -25.22 29.49
C ALA A 53 -7.52 -23.77 29.63
N THR A 54 -6.58 -23.52 30.55
CA THR A 54 -5.95 -22.21 30.73
C THR A 54 -5.19 -21.80 29.48
N LEU A 55 -4.36 -22.67 28.91
CA LEU A 55 -3.64 -22.41 27.68
C LEU A 55 -4.60 -22.07 26.53
N ASN A 56 -5.68 -22.84 26.36
CA ASN A 56 -6.68 -22.60 25.33
C ASN A 56 -7.38 -21.24 25.46
N ASP A 57 -7.67 -20.81 26.71
CA ASP A 57 -8.19 -19.47 26.96
C ASP A 57 -7.15 -18.40 26.52
N LYS A 58 -5.87 -18.63 26.81
CA LYS A 58 -4.79 -17.69 26.39
C LYS A 58 -4.58 -17.68 24.88
N ILE A 59 -4.66 -18.83 24.21
CA ILE A 59 -4.62 -18.88 22.73
C ILE A 59 -5.78 -18.06 22.14
N LYS A 60 -6.95 -18.15 22.75
CA LYS A 60 -8.15 -17.47 22.25
C LYS A 60 -8.18 -15.97 22.59
N ASN A 61 -7.95 -15.62 23.85
CA ASN A 61 -8.26 -14.29 24.38
C ASN A 61 -7.10 -13.62 25.16
N GLY A 62 -6.06 -14.38 25.50
CA GLY A 62 -4.98 -13.93 26.36
C GLY A 62 -3.93 -13.08 25.65
N PRO A 63 -3.01 -12.46 26.41
CA PRO A 63 -1.83 -11.83 25.83
C PRO A 63 -0.87 -12.87 25.27
N ALA A 64 0.00 -12.44 24.33
CA ALA A 64 1.15 -13.22 23.92
C ALA A 64 2.09 -13.45 25.12
N GLY A 65 2.71 -14.62 25.18
CA GLY A 65 3.61 -14.99 26.27
C GLY A 65 3.77 -16.50 26.42
N ASP A 66 4.55 -16.89 27.41
CA ASP A 66 4.84 -18.29 27.73
C ASP A 66 3.85 -18.85 28.75
N TYR A 67 3.29 -20.01 28.47
CA TYR A 67 2.37 -20.73 29.31
C TYR A 67 2.84 -22.15 29.52
N THR A 68 2.80 -22.64 30.74
CA THR A 68 3.26 -23.98 31.09
C THR A 68 2.08 -24.91 31.15
N VAL A 69 2.21 -26.09 30.52
CA VAL A 69 1.26 -27.20 30.61
C VAL A 69 2.02 -28.44 31.07
N LYS A 70 1.47 -29.12 32.07
CA LYS A 70 2.08 -30.33 32.61
C LYS A 70 1.61 -31.56 31.85
N VAL A 71 2.57 -32.35 31.42
CA VAL A 71 2.31 -33.72 30.89
C VAL A 71 2.82 -34.77 31.85
N SER A 72 2.13 -35.89 31.95
CA SER A 72 2.46 -36.95 32.90
C SER A 72 2.30 -38.34 32.35
N SER A 73 2.97 -39.30 32.96
CA SER A 73 2.78 -40.76 32.75
C SER A 73 3.24 -41.52 33.99
N ASN A 74 2.38 -42.33 34.53
CA ASN A 74 2.70 -43.19 35.72
C ASN A 74 3.36 -42.42 36.85
N GLY A 75 2.85 -41.21 37.18
CA GLY A 75 3.35 -40.38 38.27
C GLY A 75 4.68 -39.66 37.98
N LYS A 76 5.21 -39.73 36.79
CA LYS A 76 6.31 -38.93 36.29
C LYS A 76 5.74 -37.74 35.48
N THR A 77 6.30 -36.57 35.66
CA THR A 77 5.84 -35.30 35.05
C THR A 77 6.92 -34.64 34.25
N CYS A 78 6.51 -33.84 33.26
CA CYS A 78 7.34 -32.92 32.50
C CYS A 78 6.52 -31.66 32.20
N ASP A 79 7.13 -30.51 32.37
CA ASP A 79 6.50 -29.25 32.02
C ASP A 79 6.81 -28.92 30.56
N VAL A 80 5.80 -28.50 29.82
CA VAL A 80 5.90 -28.04 28.43
C VAL A 80 5.62 -26.53 28.41
N THR A 81 6.57 -25.74 27.99
CA THR A 81 6.34 -24.32 27.75
C THR A 81 5.77 -24.14 26.35
N VAL A 82 4.58 -23.57 26.28
CA VAL A 82 3.93 -23.19 25.02
C VAL A 82 3.97 -21.68 24.90
N THR A 83 4.69 -21.19 23.90
CA THR A 83 4.74 -19.76 23.60
C THR A 83 3.56 -19.37 22.71
N VAL A 84 2.62 -18.64 23.25
CA VAL A 84 1.53 -18.02 22.49
C VAL A 84 2.07 -16.71 21.92
N ARG A 85 2.19 -16.63 20.59
CA ARG A 85 2.65 -15.42 19.91
C ARG A 85 1.53 -14.73 19.14
N ASP A 86 1.68 -13.45 18.93
CA ASP A 86 0.79 -12.72 18.05
C ASP A 86 0.86 -13.23 16.64
N ARG A 87 -0.28 -13.13 15.94
CA ARG A 87 -0.38 -13.42 14.52
C ARG A 87 0.44 -12.40 13.73
N ASN A 88 1.23 -12.90 12.78
CA ASN A 88 2.02 -12.02 11.90
C ASN A 88 1.21 -11.69 10.65
N VAL A 89 0.52 -10.56 10.69
CA VAL A 89 -0.22 -10.01 9.56
C VAL A 89 0.51 -8.77 9.06
N THR A 90 0.80 -8.71 7.77
CA THR A 90 1.33 -7.54 7.09
C THR A 90 0.40 -7.12 5.96
N ILE A 91 0.47 -5.87 5.57
CA ILE A 91 -0.28 -5.31 4.43
C ILE A 91 0.72 -4.67 3.50
N ASP A 92 0.80 -5.20 2.28
CA ASP A 92 1.60 -4.63 1.21
C ASP A 92 0.72 -3.76 0.33
N ALA A 93 1.22 -2.60 -0.05
CA ALA A 93 0.58 -1.70 -0.99
C ALA A 93 1.64 -0.94 -1.81
N ASN A 94 1.26 -0.47 -2.98
CA ASN A 94 2.15 0.17 -3.93
C ASN A 94 1.78 1.64 -4.12
N ASP A 95 2.78 2.48 -4.36
CA ASP A 95 2.57 3.78 -4.97
C ASP A 95 1.84 3.61 -6.31
N PHE A 96 1.02 4.58 -6.69
CA PHE A 96 0.35 4.55 -7.98
C PHE A 96 0.11 5.94 -8.55
N ILE A 97 -0.12 5.98 -9.86
CA ILE A 97 -0.51 7.20 -10.58
C ILE A 97 -1.95 7.05 -11.05
N ILE A 98 -2.75 8.07 -10.82
CA ILE A 98 -4.14 8.16 -11.25
C ILE A 98 -4.36 9.48 -11.98
N THR A 99 -5.16 9.48 -13.06
CA THR A 99 -5.54 10.76 -13.66
C THR A 99 -6.64 11.43 -12.85
N GLU A 100 -6.73 12.76 -12.96
CA GLU A 100 -7.81 13.54 -12.33
C GLU A 100 -9.20 13.05 -12.79
N ASP A 101 -9.33 12.66 -14.05
CA ASP A 101 -10.57 12.13 -14.61
C ASP A 101 -10.90 10.72 -14.06
N GLU A 102 -9.92 9.83 -13.97
CA GLU A 102 -10.12 8.52 -13.32
C GLU A 102 -10.49 8.69 -11.85
N LEU A 103 -9.83 9.62 -11.14
CA LEU A 103 -10.07 9.88 -9.74
C LEU A 103 -11.50 10.35 -9.48
N LEU A 104 -12.10 11.11 -10.40
CA LEU A 104 -13.47 11.58 -10.29
C LEU A 104 -14.46 10.42 -10.08
N TYR A 105 -14.25 9.30 -10.77
CA TYR A 105 -15.13 8.11 -10.70
C TYR A 105 -14.60 7.00 -9.80
N ALA A 106 -13.37 7.11 -9.27
CA ALA A 106 -12.80 6.09 -8.42
C ALA A 106 -13.53 6.01 -7.06
N ASN A 107 -13.94 4.81 -6.67
CA ASN A 107 -14.35 4.47 -5.31
C ASN A 107 -13.17 3.88 -4.52
N LYS A 108 -13.36 3.53 -3.24
CA LYS A 108 -12.32 2.94 -2.40
C LYS A 108 -11.76 1.63 -2.98
N ASP A 109 -12.60 0.80 -3.62
CA ASP A 109 -12.16 -0.48 -4.19
C ASP A 109 -11.26 -0.28 -5.42
N ILE A 110 -11.56 0.71 -6.25
CA ILE A 110 -10.69 1.11 -7.36
C ILE A 110 -9.35 1.62 -6.85
N ILE A 111 -9.33 2.42 -5.77
CA ILE A 111 -8.09 2.90 -5.15
C ILE A 111 -7.27 1.74 -4.60
N LYS A 112 -7.89 0.80 -3.84
CA LYS A 112 -7.22 -0.42 -3.35
C LYS A 112 -6.63 -1.24 -4.49
N SER A 113 -7.38 -1.43 -5.57
CA SER A 113 -6.92 -2.14 -6.76
C SER A 113 -5.72 -1.46 -7.43
N LYS A 114 -5.74 -0.12 -7.57
CA LYS A 114 -4.61 0.64 -8.13
C LYS A 114 -3.37 0.57 -7.24
N ALA A 115 -3.56 0.61 -5.93
CA ALA A 115 -2.49 0.42 -4.95
C ALA A 115 -2.04 -1.05 -4.83
N ASN A 116 -2.68 -1.99 -5.52
CA ASN A 116 -2.38 -3.43 -5.46
C ASN A 116 -2.30 -3.92 -4.00
N VAL A 117 -3.26 -3.49 -3.16
CA VAL A 117 -3.26 -3.81 -1.73
C VAL A 117 -3.42 -5.32 -1.53
N ARG A 118 -2.53 -5.90 -0.74
CA ARG A 118 -2.55 -7.34 -0.39
C ARG A 118 -2.28 -7.52 1.08
N GLY A 119 -3.06 -8.41 1.72
CA GLY A 119 -2.77 -8.91 3.05
C GLY A 119 -1.90 -10.16 2.98
N ILE A 120 -0.99 -10.29 3.93
CA ILE A 120 -0.16 -11.49 4.13
C ILE A 120 -0.34 -11.91 5.59
N ASP A 121 -0.87 -13.12 5.80
CA ASP A 121 -1.11 -13.71 7.11
C ASP A 121 -0.26 -14.95 7.26
N GLU A 122 0.67 -14.96 8.23
CA GLU A 122 1.61 -16.06 8.45
C GLU A 122 2.32 -16.50 7.15
N GLY A 123 2.69 -15.53 6.28
CA GLY A 123 3.33 -15.78 5.00
C GLY A 123 2.37 -16.18 3.85
N THR A 124 1.07 -16.29 4.11
CA THR A 124 0.07 -16.63 3.10
C THR A 124 -0.74 -15.41 2.71
N ALA A 125 -0.79 -15.11 1.41
CA ALA A 125 -1.60 -14.00 0.90
C ALA A 125 -3.10 -14.28 1.09
N PHE A 126 -3.85 -13.25 1.46
CA PHE A 126 -5.30 -13.29 1.54
C PHE A 126 -5.92 -12.07 0.86
N ASP A 127 -7.16 -12.23 0.40
CA ASP A 127 -7.90 -11.14 -0.24
C ASP A 127 -8.35 -10.10 0.80
N PHE A 128 -8.08 -8.86 0.48
CA PHE A 128 -8.38 -7.71 1.31
C PHE A 128 -9.79 -7.19 0.99
N ASN A 129 -10.82 -7.86 1.52
CA ASN A 129 -12.23 -7.59 1.19
C ASN A 129 -12.88 -6.50 2.07
N ASP A 130 -12.14 -5.90 2.98
CA ASP A 130 -12.70 -4.91 3.90
C ASP A 130 -12.89 -3.56 3.19
N ALA A 131 -14.16 -3.14 3.06
CA ALA A 131 -14.49 -1.82 2.48
C ALA A 131 -13.94 -0.67 3.33
N ASP A 132 -13.73 -0.89 4.63
CA ASP A 132 -13.22 0.11 5.57
C ASP A 132 -11.69 0.11 5.69
N ALA A 133 -11.01 -0.68 4.89
CA ALA A 133 -9.55 -0.77 4.88
C ALA A 133 -8.84 0.56 4.65
N MET A 134 -9.46 1.49 3.94
CA MET A 134 -8.96 2.85 3.76
C MET A 134 -9.78 3.84 4.57
N ASP A 135 -9.10 4.67 5.34
CA ASP A 135 -9.72 5.76 6.10
C ASP A 135 -10.57 6.66 5.19
N SER A 136 -11.79 6.97 5.65
CA SER A 136 -12.72 7.77 4.86
C SER A 136 -12.26 9.22 4.69
N THR A 137 -11.53 9.76 5.67
CA THR A 137 -10.96 11.11 5.59
C THR A 137 -9.87 11.14 4.53
N ALA A 138 -8.92 10.20 4.57
CA ALA A 138 -7.86 10.08 3.57
C ALA A 138 -8.41 9.88 2.14
N TYR A 139 -9.47 9.08 2.00
CA TYR A 139 -10.17 8.91 0.73
C TYR A 139 -10.80 10.23 0.23
N ASN A 140 -11.52 10.95 1.10
CA ASN A 140 -12.17 12.20 0.74
C ASN A 140 -11.14 13.30 0.41
N GLU A 141 -10.02 13.34 1.12
CA GLU A 141 -8.91 14.25 0.82
C GLU A 141 -8.27 13.91 -0.53
N LEU A 142 -8.02 12.63 -0.83
CA LEU A 142 -7.54 12.21 -2.16
C LEU A 142 -8.47 12.69 -3.26
N LYS A 143 -9.79 12.57 -3.09
CA LYS A 143 -10.80 13.03 -4.07
C LYS A 143 -10.73 14.53 -4.38
N GLN A 144 -10.11 15.33 -3.52
CA GLN A 144 -9.92 16.78 -3.72
C GLN A 144 -8.56 17.12 -4.36
N VAL A 145 -7.65 16.15 -4.49
CA VAL A 145 -6.33 16.38 -5.07
C VAL A 145 -6.47 16.67 -6.56
N LYS A 146 -5.85 17.78 -6.99
CA LYS A 146 -5.79 18.18 -8.39
C LYS A 146 -4.55 17.64 -9.07
N ALA A 147 -4.55 17.62 -10.39
CA ALA A 147 -3.40 17.22 -11.20
C ALA A 147 -2.14 18.02 -10.80
N GLY A 148 -1.04 17.30 -10.58
CA GLY A 148 0.21 17.81 -10.01
C GLY A 148 0.34 17.62 -8.51
N GLY A 149 -0.74 17.21 -7.81
CA GLY A 149 -0.72 16.91 -6.38
C GLY A 149 -0.57 15.41 -6.09
N SER A 150 -0.45 15.11 -4.79
CA SER A 150 -0.39 13.74 -4.30
C SER A 150 -1.03 13.63 -2.92
N LYS A 151 -1.33 12.39 -2.52
CA LYS A 151 -1.83 12.06 -1.19
C LYS A 151 -1.23 10.75 -0.71
N ASP A 152 -0.72 10.75 0.51
CA ASP A 152 -0.29 9.52 1.19
C ASP A 152 -1.51 8.79 1.75
N LEU A 153 -1.51 7.48 1.58
CA LEU A 153 -2.56 6.56 1.98
C LEU A 153 -1.99 5.41 2.80
N THR A 154 -2.74 4.96 3.78
CA THR A 154 -2.51 3.72 4.51
C THR A 154 -3.74 2.84 4.45
N PHE A 155 -3.54 1.54 4.60
CA PHE A 155 -4.60 0.54 4.63
C PHE A 155 -4.55 -0.22 5.94
N THR A 156 -5.70 -0.56 6.49
CA THR A 156 -5.80 -1.26 7.76
C THR A 156 -6.59 -2.55 7.62
N TYR A 157 -6.22 -3.52 8.41
CA TYR A 157 -6.95 -4.78 8.57
C TYR A 157 -7.08 -5.09 10.05
N THR A 158 -8.27 -5.46 10.48
CA THR A 158 -8.52 -5.93 11.85
C THR A 158 -8.84 -7.41 11.81
N ASP A 159 -8.02 -8.23 12.46
CA ASP A 159 -8.21 -9.67 12.53
C ASP A 159 -9.40 -10.05 13.43
N ALA A 160 -9.75 -11.35 13.42
CA ALA A 160 -10.85 -11.88 14.23
C ALA A 160 -10.66 -11.68 15.75
N ASN A 161 -9.45 -11.38 16.21
CA ASN A 161 -9.13 -11.12 17.61
C ASN A 161 -9.13 -9.62 17.95
N GLY A 162 -9.51 -8.76 16.98
CA GLY A 162 -9.55 -7.31 17.16
C GLY A 162 -8.19 -6.61 17.06
N LYS A 163 -7.13 -7.32 16.64
CA LYS A 163 -5.83 -6.69 16.40
C LYS A 163 -5.83 -6.02 15.03
N THR A 164 -5.53 -4.73 15.02
CA THR A 164 -5.41 -3.94 13.79
C THR A 164 -3.96 -3.89 13.32
N THR A 165 -3.76 -4.17 12.04
CA THR A 165 -2.49 -4.00 11.31
C THR A 165 -2.67 -2.89 10.28
N THR A 166 -1.67 -2.02 10.15
CA THR A 166 -1.67 -0.91 9.19
C THR A 166 -0.49 -1.07 8.22
N SER A 167 -0.72 -0.81 6.94
CA SER A 167 0.35 -0.80 5.94
C SER A 167 1.34 0.33 6.18
N ASP A 168 2.53 0.22 5.60
CA ASP A 168 3.35 1.39 5.36
C ASP A 168 2.58 2.38 4.47
N PRO A 169 2.85 3.70 4.60
CA PRO A 169 2.22 4.69 3.76
C PRO A 169 2.70 4.54 2.31
N ILE A 170 1.77 4.62 1.37
CA ILE A 170 2.01 4.70 -0.07
C ILE A 170 1.50 6.04 -0.60
N THR A 171 2.01 6.46 -1.74
CA THR A 171 1.63 7.74 -2.34
C THR A 171 0.79 7.53 -3.61
N ALA A 172 -0.38 8.16 -3.65
CA ALA A 172 -1.21 8.33 -4.84
C ALA A 172 -0.83 9.66 -5.52
N PHE A 173 -0.34 9.61 -6.76
CA PHE A 173 0.01 10.79 -7.57
C PHE A 173 -1.11 11.08 -8.55
N VAL A 174 -1.59 12.34 -8.58
CA VAL A 174 -2.66 12.77 -9.48
C VAL A 174 -2.09 13.57 -10.64
N VAL A 175 -2.42 13.19 -11.86
CA VAL A 175 -1.89 13.80 -13.10
C VAL A 175 -3.00 14.04 -14.13
N LYS A 176 -2.69 14.76 -15.21
CA LYS A 176 -3.58 14.90 -16.38
C LYS A 176 -3.40 13.79 -17.40
N ASN A 177 -2.16 13.45 -17.71
CA ASN A 177 -1.81 12.45 -18.71
C ASN A 177 -1.06 11.30 -18.05
N LYS A 178 -1.38 10.06 -18.42
CA LYS A 178 -0.78 8.86 -17.86
C LYS A 178 -0.67 7.77 -18.92
N GLU A 179 0.45 7.04 -18.89
CA GLU A 179 0.64 5.83 -19.66
C GLU A 179 1.19 4.71 -18.77
N THR A 180 0.75 3.49 -19.04
CA THR A 180 1.13 2.30 -18.27
C THR A 180 1.61 1.20 -19.22
N ASN A 181 2.76 0.63 -18.90
CA ASN A 181 3.29 -0.56 -19.56
C ASN A 181 3.36 -1.70 -18.53
N ALA A 182 2.45 -2.67 -18.68
CA ALA A 182 2.36 -3.80 -17.77
C ALA A 182 3.61 -4.71 -17.83
N ALA A 183 4.25 -4.85 -19.01
CA ALA A 183 5.43 -5.68 -19.17
C ALA A 183 6.65 -5.12 -18.41
N SER A 184 6.80 -3.79 -18.41
CA SER A 184 7.85 -3.11 -17.64
C SER A 184 7.44 -2.73 -16.23
N LYS A 185 6.19 -3.04 -15.83
CA LYS A 185 5.57 -2.65 -14.55
C LYS A 185 5.78 -1.16 -14.23
N THR A 186 5.71 -0.33 -15.27
CA THR A 186 5.98 1.10 -15.16
C THR A 186 4.75 1.90 -15.57
N THR A 187 4.37 2.85 -14.73
CA THR A 187 3.41 3.90 -15.06
C THR A 187 4.12 5.23 -15.00
N ILE A 188 3.96 6.07 -16.02
CA ILE A 188 4.48 7.42 -16.06
C ILE A 188 3.33 8.40 -16.24
N GLY A 189 3.37 9.54 -15.54
CA GLY A 189 2.35 10.56 -15.63
C GLY A 189 2.93 11.96 -15.64
N ALA A 190 2.22 12.91 -16.26
CA ALA A 190 2.62 14.30 -16.33
C ALA A 190 1.42 15.21 -16.61
N ASN A 191 1.61 16.51 -16.46
CA ASN A 191 0.58 17.52 -16.71
C ASN A 191 0.93 18.39 -17.91
N ASN A 192 -0.10 18.89 -18.59
CA ASN A 192 0.06 19.91 -19.61
C ASN A 192 0.50 21.23 -18.97
N VAL A 193 1.23 22.03 -19.69
CA VAL A 193 1.75 23.32 -19.22
C VAL A 193 1.45 24.44 -20.22
N THR A 194 1.35 25.66 -19.71
CA THR A 194 1.10 26.84 -20.54
C THR A 194 2.10 27.92 -20.21
N TYR A 195 2.70 28.52 -21.24
CA TYR A 195 3.62 29.66 -21.12
C TYR A 195 3.17 30.80 -22.01
N THR A 196 3.53 32.01 -21.64
CA THR A 196 3.48 33.14 -22.55
C THR A 196 4.78 33.23 -23.35
N THR A 197 4.75 33.90 -24.52
CA THR A 197 5.95 34.14 -25.30
C THR A 197 7.01 34.93 -24.49
N ASP A 198 6.60 35.83 -23.61
CA ASP A 198 7.54 36.58 -22.75
C ASP A 198 8.16 35.70 -21.65
N GLN A 199 7.42 34.75 -21.12
CA GLN A 199 7.97 33.76 -20.16
C GLN A 199 9.06 32.92 -20.82
N LEU A 200 8.85 32.45 -22.06
CA LEU A 200 9.89 31.71 -22.80
C LEU A 200 11.11 32.60 -23.09
N LYS A 201 10.92 33.84 -23.52
CA LYS A 201 12.01 34.80 -23.71
C LYS A 201 12.81 35.04 -22.45
N ALA A 202 12.14 35.19 -21.31
CA ALA A 202 12.78 35.40 -20.01
C ALA A 202 13.65 34.22 -19.54
N LEU A 203 13.31 32.98 -19.95
CA LEU A 203 14.11 31.77 -19.68
C LEU A 203 15.40 31.76 -20.53
N GLY A 204 15.39 32.32 -21.69
CA GLY A 204 16.55 32.57 -22.57
C GLY A 204 17.03 31.34 -23.32
N THR A 205 17.53 30.30 -22.68
CA THR A 205 18.12 29.13 -23.35
C THR A 205 17.13 27.98 -23.49
N THR A 206 17.33 27.16 -24.52
CA THR A 206 16.52 25.96 -24.76
C THR A 206 16.62 24.97 -23.59
N GLU A 207 17.79 24.86 -22.97
CA GLU A 207 18.02 23.99 -21.82
C GLU A 207 17.23 24.47 -20.60
N ALA A 208 17.22 25.78 -20.32
CA ALA A 208 16.44 26.36 -19.22
C ALA A 208 14.93 26.17 -19.45
N ILE A 209 14.48 26.34 -20.70
CA ILE A 209 13.09 26.11 -21.09
C ILE A 209 12.72 24.63 -20.92
N ALA A 210 13.54 23.70 -21.38
CA ALA A 210 13.29 22.27 -21.24
C ALA A 210 13.25 21.84 -19.76
N ALA A 211 14.16 22.37 -18.94
CA ALA A 211 14.17 22.10 -17.49
C ALA A 211 12.91 22.67 -16.80
N LYS A 212 12.47 23.86 -17.18
CA LYS A 212 11.25 24.49 -16.66
C LYS A 212 10.01 23.69 -17.06
N ILE A 213 9.89 23.26 -18.32
CA ILE A 213 8.78 22.42 -18.78
C ILE A 213 8.74 21.09 -18.02
N LYS A 214 9.90 20.43 -17.81
CA LYS A 214 9.98 19.21 -17.01
C LYS A 214 9.51 19.43 -15.57
N SER A 215 9.96 20.49 -14.94
CA SER A 215 9.57 20.85 -13.58
C SER A 215 8.07 21.15 -13.47
N ASP A 216 7.55 22.02 -14.32
CA ASP A 216 6.16 22.48 -14.25
C ASP A 216 5.16 21.38 -14.65
N SER A 217 5.55 20.47 -15.56
CA SER A 217 4.73 19.33 -15.90
C SER A 217 4.61 18.31 -14.76
N GLY A 218 5.44 18.43 -13.72
CA GLY A 218 5.41 17.53 -12.57
C GLY A 218 5.52 16.07 -12.98
N VAL A 219 6.33 15.77 -14.03
CA VAL A 219 6.45 14.40 -14.54
C VAL A 219 6.94 13.46 -13.45
N ILE A 220 6.22 12.35 -13.28
CA ILE A 220 6.44 11.34 -12.24
C ILE A 220 6.33 9.95 -12.84
N ALA A 221 7.09 8.99 -12.33
CA ALA A 221 6.92 7.58 -12.68
C ALA A 221 6.84 6.72 -11.43
N VAL A 222 6.09 5.64 -11.52
CA VAL A 222 6.04 4.54 -10.56
C VAL A 222 6.48 3.28 -11.30
N LYS A 223 7.50 2.61 -10.77
CA LYS A 223 8.06 1.39 -11.30
C LYS A 223 8.08 0.32 -10.21
N ASP A 224 7.62 -0.88 -10.54
CA ASP A 224 7.55 -2.00 -9.58
C ASP A 224 6.85 -1.62 -8.26
N GLY A 225 5.83 -0.76 -8.33
CA GLY A 225 5.04 -0.32 -7.18
C GLY A 225 5.67 0.77 -6.31
N SER A 226 6.79 1.36 -6.73
CA SER A 226 7.46 2.43 -5.99
C SER A 226 7.75 3.62 -6.90
N LYS A 227 7.75 4.83 -6.33
CA LYS A 227 8.14 6.05 -7.04
C LYS A 227 9.55 5.90 -7.59
N ALA A 228 9.71 6.13 -8.90
CA ALA A 228 11.00 6.10 -9.57
C ALA A 228 11.80 7.38 -9.28
N ASP A 229 13.13 7.26 -9.28
CA ASP A 229 14.00 8.43 -9.20
C ASP A 229 13.82 9.36 -10.40
N ALA A 230 13.86 10.67 -10.15
CA ALA A 230 13.71 11.69 -11.20
C ALA A 230 14.77 11.60 -12.32
N SER A 231 15.95 11.04 -12.03
CA SER A 231 17.02 10.77 -12.99
C SER A 231 16.66 9.68 -14.01
N GLN A 232 15.73 8.78 -13.67
CA GLN A 232 15.24 7.73 -14.56
C GLN A 232 14.21 8.25 -15.57
N ILE A 233 13.70 9.47 -15.37
CA ILE A 233 12.73 10.11 -16.27
C ILE A 233 13.50 11.07 -17.19
N THR A 234 13.53 10.74 -18.46
CA THR A 234 14.24 11.53 -19.47
C THR A 234 13.28 12.10 -20.51
N VAL A 235 13.71 13.15 -21.19
CA VAL A 235 12.99 13.68 -22.37
C VAL A 235 13.27 12.76 -23.54
N LYS A 236 12.22 12.26 -24.17
CA LYS A 236 12.30 11.45 -25.40
C LYS A 236 12.29 12.33 -26.67
N SER A 237 11.42 13.34 -26.69
CA SER A 237 11.27 14.22 -27.85
C SER A 237 10.55 15.53 -27.51
N GLY A 238 10.63 16.50 -28.41
CA GLY A 238 9.83 17.71 -28.43
C GLY A 238 10.40 18.91 -27.68
N SER A 239 11.12 18.73 -26.59
CA SER A 239 11.58 19.87 -25.77
C SER A 239 12.61 20.76 -26.50
N ALA A 240 13.46 20.16 -27.35
CA ALA A 240 14.48 20.90 -28.10
C ALA A 240 13.89 21.83 -29.19
N THR A 241 12.63 21.64 -29.55
CA THR A 241 11.92 22.50 -30.53
C THR A 241 11.27 23.71 -29.90
N ILE A 242 11.23 23.80 -28.58
CA ILE A 242 10.65 24.91 -27.83
C ILE A 242 11.80 25.81 -27.37
N THR A 243 11.86 27.00 -27.92
CA THR A 243 12.93 28.01 -27.72
C THR A 243 12.34 29.31 -27.21
N SER A 244 13.18 30.29 -26.89
CA SER A 244 12.76 31.65 -26.54
C SER A 244 11.95 32.37 -27.64
N GLU A 245 12.12 31.92 -28.89
CA GLU A 245 11.44 32.54 -30.05
C GLU A 245 10.24 31.70 -30.52
N THR A 246 9.84 30.66 -29.76
CA THR A 246 8.71 29.81 -30.12
C THR A 246 7.42 30.64 -30.16
N PRO A 247 6.72 30.67 -31.32
CA PRO A 247 5.49 31.44 -31.47
C PRO A 247 4.33 30.79 -30.69
N LYS A 248 3.23 31.54 -30.58
CA LYS A 248 2.00 30.97 -30.03
C LYS A 248 1.60 29.72 -30.80
N GLY A 249 1.11 28.72 -30.06
CA GLY A 249 0.74 27.43 -30.63
C GLY A 249 0.70 26.34 -29.58
N THR A 250 0.51 25.14 -30.07
CA THR A 250 0.47 23.93 -29.25
C THR A 250 1.58 22.98 -29.69
N TYR A 251 2.38 22.56 -28.74
CA TYR A 251 3.57 21.72 -28.95
C TYR A 251 3.46 20.47 -28.08
N SER A 252 4.09 19.39 -28.53
CA SER A 252 4.12 18.14 -27.75
C SER A 252 5.53 17.89 -27.22
N VAL A 253 5.62 17.53 -25.95
CA VAL A 253 6.84 17.03 -25.32
C VAL A 253 6.56 15.62 -24.78
N THR A 254 7.45 14.68 -25.08
CA THR A 254 7.33 13.30 -24.60
C THR A 254 8.43 12.99 -23.60
N TYR A 255 8.05 12.47 -22.44
CA TYR A 255 8.95 11.92 -21.44
C TYR A 255 8.91 10.40 -21.48
N THR A 256 10.01 9.79 -21.05
CA THR A 256 10.12 8.33 -20.98
C THR A 256 10.72 7.87 -19.66
N CYS A 257 10.24 6.76 -19.16
CA CYS A 257 10.82 6.02 -18.04
C CYS A 257 10.71 4.53 -18.31
N ASN A 258 11.83 3.81 -18.28
CA ASN A 258 11.88 2.36 -18.47
C ASN A 258 11.06 1.86 -19.71
N GLY A 259 11.17 2.59 -20.84
CA GLY A 259 10.47 2.27 -22.07
C GLY A 259 8.97 2.58 -22.10
N THR A 260 8.44 3.25 -21.07
CA THR A 260 7.07 3.77 -21.04
C THR A 260 7.10 5.26 -21.28
N ASP A 261 6.30 5.74 -22.22
CA ASP A 261 6.31 7.14 -22.68
C ASP A 261 5.02 7.84 -22.30
N VAL A 262 5.11 9.10 -21.86
CA VAL A 262 3.97 9.99 -21.70
C VAL A 262 4.17 11.27 -22.48
N ALA A 263 3.17 11.66 -23.27
CA ALA A 263 3.17 12.93 -23.98
C ALA A 263 2.37 13.99 -23.21
N ILE A 264 2.88 15.21 -23.19
CA ILE A 264 2.19 16.38 -22.68
C ILE A 264 2.02 17.44 -23.78
N THR A 265 1.03 18.28 -23.59
CA THR A 265 0.82 19.48 -24.38
C THR A 265 1.47 20.68 -23.70
N VAL A 266 2.33 21.38 -24.44
CA VAL A 266 2.86 22.68 -24.08
C VAL A 266 2.13 23.73 -24.92
N THR A 267 1.32 24.56 -24.27
CA THR A 267 0.60 25.64 -24.94
C THR A 267 1.39 26.96 -24.77
N VAL A 268 1.70 27.59 -25.87
CA VAL A 268 2.32 28.94 -25.87
C VAL A 268 1.27 29.97 -26.31
N VAL A 269 1.04 30.97 -25.47
CA VAL A 269 0.08 32.04 -25.72
C VAL A 269 0.80 33.38 -25.89
N ASP A 270 0.15 34.33 -26.57
CA ASP A 270 0.70 35.69 -26.67
C ASP A 270 0.77 36.35 -25.30
N SER A 271 1.83 37.13 -25.05
CA SER A 271 1.99 37.96 -23.85
C SER A 271 1.15 39.25 -23.92
N GLY A 272 0.06 39.24 -24.63
CA GLY A 272 -0.76 40.41 -24.88
C GLY A 272 -1.17 41.10 -23.57
N LYS A 273 -0.98 42.41 -23.50
CA LYS A 273 -1.72 43.25 -22.55
C LYS A 273 -3.19 42.93 -22.75
N VAL A 274 -3.91 42.63 -21.66
CA VAL A 274 -5.37 42.57 -21.69
C VAL A 274 -5.84 43.96 -22.19
N THR A 275 -6.14 44.03 -23.48
CA THR A 275 -6.64 45.24 -24.12
C THR A 275 -8.16 45.33 -24.04
N GLU A 276 -8.81 44.23 -23.76
CA GLU A 276 -10.24 44.16 -23.65
C GLU A 276 -10.66 42.98 -22.74
N ILE A 277 -11.54 43.23 -21.80
CA ILE A 277 -12.27 42.21 -21.06
C ILE A 277 -13.65 42.19 -21.67
N THR A 278 -13.95 41.17 -22.48
CA THR A 278 -15.30 40.91 -22.94
C THR A 278 -16.01 39.99 -21.94
N SER A 279 -17.11 40.46 -21.38
CA SER A 279 -18.05 39.59 -20.67
C SER A 279 -19.24 39.33 -21.58
N ASP A 280 -19.75 38.11 -21.59
CA ASP A 280 -21.05 37.82 -22.20
C ASP A 280 -22.14 38.63 -21.51
N LYS A 281 -23.12 39.09 -22.28
CA LYS A 281 -24.29 39.75 -21.69
C LYS A 281 -24.98 38.79 -20.74
N VAL A 282 -25.05 39.19 -19.47
CA VAL A 282 -25.86 38.50 -18.48
C VAL A 282 -27.23 39.16 -18.48
N GLU A 283 -28.26 38.46 -18.93
CA GLU A 283 -29.66 38.89 -18.75
C GLU A 283 -30.10 38.53 -17.32
N LEU A 284 -30.38 39.55 -16.53
CA LEU A 284 -30.96 39.38 -15.20
C LEU A 284 -32.48 39.46 -15.31
N VAL A 285 -33.15 38.42 -14.84
CA VAL A 285 -34.60 38.44 -14.66
C VAL A 285 -34.92 39.19 -13.37
N VAL A 286 -35.78 40.18 -13.44
CA VAL A 286 -36.26 40.92 -12.25
C VAL A 286 -36.87 39.95 -11.25
N GLY A 287 -36.33 39.90 -10.04
CA GLY A 287 -36.71 38.93 -9.00
C GLY A 287 -35.88 37.62 -8.97
N GLY A 288 -34.85 37.48 -9.81
CA GLY A 288 -33.88 36.39 -9.76
C GLY A 288 -32.91 36.49 -8.57
N ALA A 289 -32.24 35.39 -8.25
CA ALA A 289 -31.20 35.37 -7.21
C ALA A 289 -30.07 36.32 -7.55
N ALA A 290 -29.45 36.92 -6.54
CA ALA A 290 -28.25 37.74 -6.71
C ALA A 290 -27.10 36.92 -7.30
N LEU A 291 -26.34 37.51 -8.21
CA LEU A 291 -25.08 36.92 -8.68
C LEU A 291 -24.09 36.81 -7.52
N ALA A 292 -23.52 35.63 -7.32
CA ALA A 292 -22.50 35.37 -6.31
C ALA A 292 -21.11 35.84 -6.78
#